data_848560ac75e01fbb5e4856c927246c9a
#
_entry.id   848560ac75e01fbb5e4856c927246c9a
#
_cell.length_a   1.000
_cell.length_b   1.000
_cell.length_c   1.000
_cell.angle_alpha   90.00
_cell.angle_beta   90.00
_cell.angle_gamma   90.00
#
_symmetry.space_group_name_H-M   'P 1'
#
loop_
_entity.id
_entity.type
_entity.pdbx_description
1 polymer ?
#
loop_
_entity_poly.entity_id
_entity_poly.type
_entity_poly.pdbx_seq_one_letter_code
_entity_poly.pdbx_strand_id
1 'polypeptide(L)'
;MVDLRKKPYYLSEEQVQWVEDTINSMTIEEKIGQLFVNMVTDRSPEALKEVVDTYHPGAIRYQNAPADVLYDQNKTLQEASRIPLLIASNCEQGGNGGVGGGTPIACGAAIAATGDEENAYLMAKVGAAESWAVGCNWNFAPIVDLTYNWRNTIVQIRAFNNVPDDVIRYSKAFFKGTKTREMATCMKHFPGDGTEENDQHLIMGVNEMSCEEWDQTYGKVYKALIDEGVMTVMAGHIALPAYSRKLRPGIKDVDIRPATLAPELITDLLKGQLGFNGLVVTDASHMFREASRFRAPLQQAVICSCSSMTGKRILAT
;
A
#
# COMPACT_ATOMS: atom_id res chain seq x y z
N MET A 1 0.78 8.04 18.02
CA MET A 1 1.34 9.13 17.19
C MET A 1 2.57 8.56 16.48
N VAL A 2 2.80 8.90 15.22
CA VAL A 2 3.99 8.47 14.47
C VAL A 2 5.23 9.14 15.07
N ASP A 3 6.30 8.38 15.27
CA ASP A 3 7.58 8.89 15.74
C ASP A 3 8.54 9.03 14.54
N LEU A 4 8.72 10.25 14.06
CA LEU A 4 9.52 10.55 12.88
C LEU A 4 11.03 10.32 13.09
N ARG A 5 11.50 10.26 14.35
CA ARG A 5 12.90 10.01 14.69
C ARG A 5 13.26 8.53 14.74
N LYS A 6 12.24 7.67 14.75
CA LYS A 6 12.39 6.21 14.77
C LYS A 6 12.22 5.60 13.39
N LYS A 7 12.54 4.31 13.32
CA LYS A 7 12.26 3.45 12.16
C LYS A 7 10.80 3.60 11.72
N PRO A 8 10.50 3.68 10.45
CA PRO A 8 11.41 3.59 9.30
C PRO A 8 12.02 4.93 8.86
N TYR A 9 11.68 6.05 9.48
CA TYR A 9 11.96 7.41 8.98
C TYR A 9 13.37 7.91 9.34
N TYR A 10 13.78 7.81 10.62
CA TYR A 10 15.07 8.30 11.11
C TYR A 10 15.37 9.76 10.72
N LEU A 11 14.36 10.63 10.75
CA LEU A 11 14.53 12.03 10.38
C LEU A 11 15.41 12.79 11.38
N SER A 12 16.21 13.72 10.85
CA SER A 12 16.91 14.71 11.64
C SER A 12 15.95 15.72 12.27
N GLU A 13 16.41 16.49 13.27
CA GLU A 13 15.59 17.55 13.89
C GLU A 13 15.14 18.60 12.86
N GLU A 14 15.99 18.97 11.90
CA GLU A 14 15.65 19.88 10.82
C GLU A 14 14.53 19.32 9.92
N GLN A 15 14.61 18.04 9.58
CA GLN A 15 13.57 17.36 8.78
C GLN A 15 12.26 17.25 9.56
N VAL A 16 12.32 16.94 10.86
CA VAL A 16 11.12 16.92 11.72
C VAL A 16 10.50 18.31 11.79
N GLN A 17 11.31 19.35 11.99
CA GLN A 17 10.82 20.73 12.02
C GLN A 17 10.15 21.12 10.70
N TRP A 18 10.75 20.75 9.56
CA TRP A 18 10.12 20.96 8.25
C TRP A 18 8.74 20.32 8.14
N VAL A 19 8.58 19.07 8.61
CA VAL A 19 7.29 18.37 8.62
C VAL A 19 6.27 19.11 9.49
N GLU A 20 6.66 19.52 10.70
CA GLU A 20 5.78 20.22 11.63
C GLU A 20 5.36 21.59 11.08
N ASP A 21 6.28 22.38 10.55
CA ASP A 21 6.01 23.67 9.94
C ASP A 21 5.09 23.54 8.71
N THR A 22 5.33 22.53 7.89
CA THR A 22 4.48 22.23 6.74
C THR A 22 3.06 21.93 7.18
N ILE A 23 2.87 21.00 8.14
CA ILE A 23 1.53 20.65 8.67
C ILE A 23 0.85 21.88 9.29
N ASN A 24 1.59 22.71 10.02
CA ASN A 24 1.04 23.90 10.66
C ASN A 24 0.62 24.98 9.64
N SER A 25 1.30 25.05 8.50
CA SER A 25 0.97 26.00 7.42
C SER A 25 -0.21 25.59 6.54
N MET A 26 -0.67 24.34 6.64
CA MET A 26 -1.75 23.80 5.82
C MET A 26 -3.13 24.19 6.33
N THR A 27 -4.05 24.49 5.41
CA THR A 27 -5.49 24.57 5.70
C THR A 27 -6.06 23.20 6.05
N ILE A 28 -7.30 23.16 6.53
CA ILE A 28 -7.96 21.87 6.81
C ILE A 28 -8.22 21.08 5.52
N GLU A 29 -8.56 21.75 4.43
CA GLU A 29 -8.79 21.18 3.11
C GLU A 29 -7.51 20.53 2.58
N GLU A 30 -6.37 21.23 2.67
CA GLU A 30 -5.07 20.68 2.28
C GLU A 30 -4.71 19.45 3.15
N LYS A 31 -4.92 19.52 4.47
CA LYS A 31 -4.68 18.37 5.37
C LYS A 31 -5.53 17.17 5.00
N ILE A 32 -6.81 17.37 4.67
CA ILE A 32 -7.71 16.31 4.22
C ILE A 32 -7.22 15.76 2.88
N GLY A 33 -6.85 16.61 1.93
CA GLY A 33 -6.32 16.20 0.63
C GLY A 33 -5.11 15.27 0.74
N GLN A 34 -4.19 15.56 1.68
CA GLN A 34 -3.01 14.71 1.92
C GLN A 34 -3.34 13.27 2.35
N LEU A 35 -4.57 12.99 2.78
CA LEU A 35 -5.00 11.64 3.15
C LEU A 35 -5.44 10.79 1.94
N PHE A 36 -5.41 11.32 0.73
CA PHE A 36 -5.89 10.62 -0.46
C PHE A 36 -4.78 10.26 -1.45
N VAL A 37 -4.90 9.06 -2.02
CA VAL A 37 -4.18 8.63 -3.21
C VAL A 37 -5.13 8.73 -4.40
N ASN A 38 -4.99 9.75 -5.24
CA ASN A 38 -5.87 9.95 -6.37
C ASN A 38 -5.41 9.14 -7.59
N MET A 39 -6.38 8.55 -8.31
CA MET A 39 -6.12 7.91 -9.58
C MET A 39 -6.22 8.94 -10.70
N VAL A 40 -5.16 9.08 -11.49
CA VAL A 40 -5.14 9.92 -12.68
C VAL A 40 -5.61 9.12 -13.90
N THR A 41 -6.60 9.65 -14.61
CA THR A 41 -7.13 9.08 -15.87
C THR A 41 -6.99 10.03 -17.04
N ASP A 42 -7.19 11.35 -16.83
CA ASP A 42 -6.90 12.39 -17.80
C ASP A 42 -5.48 12.92 -17.58
N ARG A 43 -4.66 12.92 -18.61
CA ARG A 43 -3.25 13.30 -18.60
C ARG A 43 -2.99 14.66 -19.21
N SER A 44 -4.04 15.41 -19.61
CA SER A 44 -3.84 16.77 -20.08
C SER A 44 -3.21 17.64 -18.96
N PRO A 45 -2.27 18.53 -19.26
CA PRO A 45 -1.64 19.37 -18.27
C PRO A 45 -2.64 20.15 -17.42
N GLU A 46 -3.74 20.57 -18.01
CA GLU A 46 -4.83 21.29 -17.36
C GLU A 46 -5.53 20.41 -16.31
N ALA A 47 -5.91 19.18 -16.67
CA ALA A 47 -6.56 18.23 -15.76
C ALA A 47 -5.62 17.82 -14.61
N LEU A 48 -4.33 17.61 -14.89
CA LEU A 48 -3.33 17.28 -13.87
C LEU A 48 -3.17 18.41 -12.84
N LYS A 49 -3.10 19.65 -13.29
CA LYS A 49 -3.03 20.83 -12.41
C LYS A 49 -4.33 20.99 -11.61
N GLU A 50 -5.50 20.84 -12.26
CA GLU A 50 -6.81 20.90 -11.58
C GLU A 50 -6.89 19.87 -10.44
N VAL A 51 -6.38 18.64 -10.62
CA VAL A 51 -6.35 17.62 -9.56
C VAL A 51 -5.52 18.08 -8.37
N VAL A 52 -4.35 18.68 -8.60
CA VAL A 52 -3.48 19.18 -7.52
C VAL A 52 -4.09 20.37 -6.83
N ASP A 53 -4.57 21.36 -7.60
CA ASP A 53 -5.09 22.62 -7.07
C ASP A 53 -6.43 22.45 -6.33
N THR A 54 -7.24 21.47 -6.74
CA THR A 54 -8.58 21.28 -6.16
C THR A 54 -8.55 20.31 -4.98
N TYR A 55 -7.79 19.21 -5.09
CA TYR A 55 -7.86 18.13 -4.11
C TYR A 55 -6.64 18.04 -3.18
N HIS A 56 -5.55 18.73 -3.48
CA HIS A 56 -4.31 18.74 -2.70
C HIS A 56 -3.84 17.33 -2.27
N PRO A 57 -3.81 16.32 -3.17
CA PRO A 57 -3.58 14.94 -2.80
C PRO A 57 -2.20 14.73 -2.18
N GLY A 58 -2.09 13.77 -1.26
CA GLY A 58 -0.78 13.34 -0.74
C GLY A 58 -0.06 12.39 -1.68
N ALA A 59 -0.83 11.70 -2.53
CA ALA A 59 -0.28 10.73 -3.47
C ALA A 59 -1.11 10.60 -4.75
N ILE A 60 -0.43 10.07 -5.77
CA ILE A 60 -1.03 9.77 -7.08
C ILE A 60 -0.78 8.30 -7.42
N ARG A 61 -1.80 7.65 -7.95
CA ARG A 61 -1.73 6.36 -8.65
C ARG A 61 -2.15 6.58 -10.10
N TYR A 62 -1.50 5.93 -11.04
CA TYR A 62 -1.78 6.07 -12.47
C TYR A 62 -1.91 4.70 -13.15
N GLN A 63 -2.51 4.68 -14.33
CA GLN A 63 -2.48 3.53 -15.22
C GLN A 63 -1.23 3.57 -16.10
N ASN A 64 -0.68 2.40 -16.45
CA ASN A 64 0.48 2.30 -17.32
C ASN A 64 0.27 3.03 -18.66
N ALA A 65 1.35 3.67 -19.10
CA ALA A 65 1.45 4.36 -20.38
C ALA A 65 2.93 4.32 -20.84
N PRO A 66 3.24 4.72 -22.07
CA PRO A 66 4.64 4.89 -22.51
C PRO A 66 5.45 5.77 -21.58
N ALA A 67 6.77 5.54 -21.51
CA ALA A 67 7.64 6.17 -20.53
C ALA A 67 7.68 7.71 -20.64
N ASP A 68 7.69 8.25 -21.85
CA ASP A 68 7.62 9.68 -22.12
C ASP A 68 6.33 10.31 -21.61
N VAL A 69 5.19 9.67 -21.85
CA VAL A 69 3.88 10.11 -21.38
C VAL A 69 3.84 10.13 -19.85
N LEU A 70 4.38 9.09 -19.17
CA LEU A 70 4.40 9.03 -17.71
C LEU A 70 5.38 10.04 -17.12
N TYR A 71 6.53 10.23 -17.75
CA TYR A 71 7.50 11.24 -17.31
C TYR A 71 6.88 12.64 -17.32
N ASP A 72 6.25 13.03 -18.42
CA ASP A 72 5.62 14.35 -18.55
C ASP A 72 4.45 14.52 -17.58
N GLN A 73 3.61 13.48 -17.41
CA GLN A 73 2.52 13.47 -16.43
C GLN A 73 3.06 13.69 -15.01
N ASN A 74 4.02 12.86 -14.57
CA ASN A 74 4.49 12.88 -13.20
C ASN A 74 5.30 14.15 -12.90
N LYS A 75 6.05 14.66 -13.89
CA LYS A 75 6.71 15.95 -13.81
C LYS A 75 5.72 17.10 -13.62
N THR A 76 4.66 17.15 -14.43
CA THR A 76 3.59 18.17 -14.33
C THR A 76 2.93 18.15 -12.96
N LEU A 77 2.61 16.95 -12.42
CA LEU A 77 2.02 16.79 -11.10
C LEU A 77 2.95 17.28 -9.98
N GLN A 78 4.24 16.92 -10.03
CA GLN A 78 5.22 17.34 -9.03
C GLN A 78 5.46 18.85 -9.07
N GLU A 79 5.58 19.44 -10.27
CA GLU A 79 5.77 20.89 -10.44
C GLU A 79 4.57 21.72 -9.99
N ALA A 80 3.35 21.18 -10.11
CA ALA A 80 2.14 21.84 -9.63
C ALA A 80 1.97 21.71 -8.11
N SER A 81 2.55 20.70 -7.48
CA SER A 81 2.32 20.40 -6.06
C SER A 81 3.22 21.22 -5.14
N ARG A 82 2.62 21.90 -4.16
CA ARG A 82 3.36 22.60 -3.10
C ARG A 82 4.13 21.63 -2.18
N ILE A 83 3.52 20.51 -1.87
CA ILE A 83 4.12 19.41 -1.08
C ILE A 83 4.45 18.30 -2.04
N PRO A 84 5.69 17.75 -2.05
CA PRO A 84 6.07 16.68 -2.95
C PRO A 84 5.13 15.47 -2.85
N LEU A 85 4.63 15.01 -4.00
CA LEU A 85 3.71 13.88 -4.09
C LEU A 85 4.43 12.54 -3.92
N LEU A 86 3.76 11.60 -3.27
CA LEU A 86 4.05 10.19 -3.45
C LEU A 86 3.40 9.72 -4.76
N ILE A 87 4.22 9.19 -5.68
CA ILE A 87 3.74 8.67 -6.97
C ILE A 87 3.95 7.17 -6.99
N ALA A 88 2.82 6.43 -7.03
CA ALA A 88 2.79 5.00 -6.79
C ALA A 88 2.73 4.18 -8.09
N SER A 89 3.55 3.14 -8.17
CA SER A 89 3.54 2.10 -9.19
C SER A 89 3.19 0.72 -8.61
N ASN A 90 2.97 -0.28 -9.45
CA ASN A 90 2.70 -1.69 -9.08
C ASN A 90 3.77 -2.63 -9.66
N CYS A 91 5.05 -2.38 -9.41
CA CYS A 91 6.14 -3.19 -9.92
C CYS A 91 6.30 -4.49 -9.10
N GLU A 92 5.33 -5.39 -9.22
CA GLU A 92 5.32 -6.71 -8.56
C GLU A 92 6.19 -7.73 -9.30
N GLN A 93 6.29 -7.61 -10.63
CA GLN A 93 6.89 -8.60 -11.53
C GLN A 93 7.96 -8.00 -12.46
N GLY A 94 8.54 -6.86 -12.07
CA GLY A 94 9.46 -6.08 -12.88
C GLY A 94 8.92 -4.69 -13.21
N GLY A 95 9.51 -4.00 -14.16
CA GLY A 95 9.19 -2.61 -14.49
C GLY A 95 7.88 -2.40 -15.23
N ASN A 96 7.35 -3.45 -15.88
CA ASN A 96 6.09 -3.41 -16.61
C ASN A 96 4.86 -3.08 -15.74
N GLY A 97 4.97 -3.19 -14.40
CA GLY A 97 3.94 -2.73 -13.46
C GLY A 97 3.94 -1.21 -13.22
N GLY A 98 4.97 -0.52 -13.64
CA GLY A 98 5.17 0.92 -13.47
C GLY A 98 5.23 1.69 -14.78
N VAL A 99 5.72 1.06 -15.87
CA VAL A 99 5.97 1.72 -17.16
C VAL A 99 5.48 0.83 -18.29
N GLY A 100 4.73 1.40 -19.23
CA GLY A 100 4.36 0.71 -20.47
C GLY A 100 5.61 0.39 -21.30
N GLY A 101 5.79 -0.89 -21.61
CA GLY A 101 7.03 -1.37 -22.22
C GLY A 101 8.19 -1.63 -21.26
N GLY A 102 7.97 -1.46 -19.95
CA GLY A 102 8.94 -1.84 -18.92
C GLY A 102 9.20 -3.36 -18.92
N THR A 103 10.35 -3.76 -18.37
CA THR A 103 10.83 -5.14 -18.39
C THR A 103 9.96 -6.06 -17.55
N PRO A 104 9.22 -7.03 -18.12
CA PRO A 104 8.59 -8.09 -17.36
C PRO A 104 9.66 -9.11 -16.95
N ILE A 105 9.67 -9.54 -15.69
CA ILE A 105 10.60 -10.56 -15.21
C ILE A 105 9.85 -11.85 -14.92
N ALA A 106 9.20 -11.94 -13.75
CA ALA A 106 8.44 -13.13 -13.39
C ALA A 106 7.45 -12.83 -12.26
N CYS A 107 6.44 -13.69 -12.08
CA CYS A 107 5.58 -13.62 -10.90
C CYS A 107 6.32 -14.13 -9.64
N GLY A 108 5.80 -13.76 -8.44
CA GLY A 108 6.41 -14.12 -7.16
C GLY A 108 6.62 -15.63 -7.00
N ALA A 109 5.63 -16.45 -7.39
CA ALA A 109 5.73 -17.91 -7.32
C ALA A 109 6.86 -18.47 -8.21
N ALA A 110 7.05 -17.91 -9.43
CA ALA A 110 8.15 -18.32 -10.30
C ALA A 110 9.51 -17.90 -9.75
N ILE A 111 9.62 -16.72 -9.14
CA ILE A 111 10.83 -16.29 -8.43
C ILE A 111 11.14 -17.24 -7.28
N ALA A 112 10.15 -17.60 -6.45
CA ALA A 112 10.33 -18.53 -5.33
C ALA A 112 10.74 -19.94 -5.80
N ALA A 113 10.20 -20.40 -6.93
CA ALA A 113 10.54 -21.69 -7.52
C ALA A 113 12.00 -21.80 -7.96
N THR A 114 12.73 -20.69 -8.12
CA THR A 114 14.17 -20.71 -8.41
C THR A 114 15.01 -21.13 -7.20
N GLY A 115 14.47 -21.02 -5.98
CA GLY A 115 15.20 -21.26 -4.74
C GLY A 115 16.21 -20.16 -4.36
N ASP A 116 16.37 -19.12 -5.19
CA ASP A 116 17.37 -18.05 -5.05
C ASP A 116 16.70 -16.69 -4.85
N GLU A 117 16.88 -16.09 -3.68
CA GLU A 117 16.35 -14.76 -3.34
C GLU A 117 17.01 -13.62 -4.13
N GLU A 118 18.18 -13.82 -4.72
CA GLU A 118 18.81 -12.79 -5.58
C GLU A 118 17.90 -12.46 -6.76
N ASN A 119 17.10 -13.42 -7.25
CA ASN A 119 16.12 -13.15 -8.30
C ASN A 119 15.01 -12.19 -7.85
N ALA A 120 14.61 -12.21 -6.57
CA ALA A 120 13.67 -11.22 -6.02
C ALA A 120 14.31 -9.83 -5.90
N TYR A 121 15.59 -9.78 -5.50
CA TYR A 121 16.35 -8.54 -5.48
C TYR A 121 16.47 -7.93 -6.89
N LEU A 122 16.86 -8.71 -7.88
CA LEU A 122 17.02 -8.25 -9.27
C LEU A 122 15.68 -7.79 -9.86
N MET A 123 14.60 -8.53 -9.63
CA MET A 123 13.25 -8.14 -10.06
C MET A 123 12.85 -6.78 -9.49
N ALA A 124 13.04 -6.58 -8.20
CA ALA A 124 12.73 -5.33 -7.53
C ALA A 124 13.63 -4.17 -7.97
N LYS A 125 14.93 -4.44 -8.19
CA LYS A 125 15.90 -3.44 -8.66
C LYS A 125 15.56 -2.92 -10.06
N VAL A 126 15.19 -3.81 -10.98
CA VAL A 126 14.74 -3.43 -12.32
C VAL A 126 13.44 -2.64 -12.24
N GLY A 127 12.44 -3.14 -11.51
CA GLY A 127 11.16 -2.45 -11.33
C GLY A 127 11.33 -1.05 -10.72
N ALA A 128 12.19 -0.92 -9.71
CA ALA A 128 12.50 0.36 -9.09
C ALA A 128 13.24 1.30 -10.06
N ALA A 129 14.22 0.81 -10.82
CA ALA A 129 14.98 1.65 -11.74
C ALA A 129 14.10 2.22 -12.86
N GLU A 130 13.25 1.40 -13.45
CA GLU A 130 12.39 1.81 -14.57
C GLU A 130 11.27 2.75 -14.12
N SER A 131 10.59 2.43 -13.00
CA SER A 131 9.53 3.30 -12.51
C SER A 131 10.05 4.61 -11.89
N TRP A 132 11.23 4.59 -11.25
CA TRP A 132 11.89 5.81 -10.77
C TRP A 132 12.26 6.75 -11.92
N ALA A 133 12.69 6.20 -13.07
CA ALA A 133 13.04 6.99 -14.25
C ALA A 133 11.87 7.81 -14.82
N VAL A 134 10.64 7.43 -14.52
CA VAL A 134 9.42 8.18 -14.87
C VAL A 134 8.82 8.94 -13.68
N GLY A 135 9.57 9.09 -12.59
CA GLY A 135 9.19 9.92 -11.45
C GLY A 135 8.40 9.20 -10.34
N CYS A 136 8.32 7.85 -10.35
CA CYS A 136 7.74 7.13 -9.22
C CYS A 136 8.70 7.05 -8.04
N ASN A 137 8.16 7.19 -6.83
CA ASN A 137 8.92 7.10 -5.58
C ASN A 137 8.27 6.14 -4.57
N TRP A 138 7.16 5.47 -4.95
CA TRP A 138 6.43 4.53 -4.13
C TRP A 138 6.04 3.29 -4.95
N ASN A 139 6.29 2.10 -4.41
CA ASN A 139 5.92 0.84 -5.07
C ASN A 139 4.94 0.06 -4.20
N PHE A 140 3.77 -0.28 -4.74
CA PHE A 140 2.77 -1.14 -4.11
C PHE A 140 3.14 -2.62 -4.24
N ALA A 141 4.34 -2.96 -3.77
CA ALA A 141 4.91 -4.30 -3.71
C ALA A 141 5.96 -4.35 -2.58
N PRO A 142 6.35 -5.52 -2.09
CA PRO A 142 5.98 -6.87 -2.54
C PRO A 142 4.64 -7.36 -1.99
N ILE A 143 4.14 -8.48 -2.57
CA ILE A 143 3.06 -9.27 -2.00
C ILE A 143 3.67 -10.20 -0.97
N VAL A 144 3.20 -10.07 0.29
CA VAL A 144 3.69 -10.85 1.43
C VAL A 144 2.65 -11.85 1.94
N ASP A 145 1.57 -12.01 1.16
CA ASP A 145 0.53 -12.99 1.40
C ASP A 145 1.06 -14.42 1.29
N LEU A 146 0.34 -15.38 1.88
CA LEU A 146 0.72 -16.77 1.93
C LEU A 146 -0.28 -17.63 1.14
N THR A 147 0.19 -18.42 0.17
CA THR A 147 -0.66 -19.19 -0.75
C THR A 147 -1.14 -20.50 -0.11
N TYR A 148 -1.91 -20.42 1.00
CA TYR A 148 -2.43 -21.61 1.68
C TYR A 148 -3.55 -22.30 0.89
N ASN A 149 -4.42 -21.49 0.25
CA ASN A 149 -5.49 -22.02 -0.59
C ASN A 149 -5.14 -21.87 -2.07
N TRP A 150 -4.90 -22.98 -2.75
CA TRP A 150 -4.56 -23.01 -4.17
C TRP A 150 -5.69 -22.45 -5.08
N ARG A 151 -6.91 -22.35 -4.56
CA ARG A 151 -8.06 -21.77 -5.27
C ARG A 151 -8.18 -20.27 -5.07
N ASN A 152 -7.37 -19.66 -4.23
CA ASN A 152 -7.38 -18.21 -4.08
C ASN A 152 -7.12 -17.54 -5.44
N THR A 153 -8.03 -16.65 -5.85
CA THR A 153 -8.02 -16.06 -7.19
C THR A 153 -7.10 -14.85 -7.29
N ILE A 154 -6.62 -14.30 -6.19
CA ILE A 154 -5.94 -13.00 -6.13
C ILE A 154 -4.43 -13.14 -6.00
N VAL A 155 -3.96 -13.95 -5.06
CA VAL A 155 -2.52 -13.94 -4.69
C VAL A 155 -1.73 -15.15 -5.20
N GLN A 156 -2.37 -16.18 -5.69
CA GLN A 156 -1.81 -17.46 -6.13
C GLN A 156 -0.38 -17.41 -6.68
N ILE A 157 -0.24 -16.86 -7.90
CA ILE A 157 1.07 -16.74 -8.57
C ILE A 157 1.80 -15.44 -8.20
N ARG A 158 1.09 -14.48 -7.58
CA ARG A 158 1.66 -13.19 -7.23
C ARG A 158 2.49 -13.27 -5.94
N ALA A 159 2.05 -14.05 -4.95
CA ALA A 159 2.81 -14.31 -3.73
C ALA A 159 3.99 -15.26 -3.99
N PHE A 160 4.99 -15.22 -3.12
CA PHE A 160 6.17 -16.08 -3.26
C PHE A 160 5.84 -17.55 -3.02
N ASN A 161 5.28 -17.91 -1.87
CA ASN A 161 4.78 -19.24 -1.54
C ASN A 161 3.94 -19.24 -0.24
N ASN A 162 3.80 -20.41 0.41
CA ASN A 162 3.04 -20.59 1.66
C ASN A 162 3.94 -20.82 2.90
N VAL A 163 5.26 -20.65 2.77
CA VAL A 163 6.20 -20.82 3.88
C VAL A 163 6.61 -19.44 4.40
N PRO A 164 6.24 -19.06 5.64
CA PRO A 164 6.51 -17.71 6.17
C PRO A 164 7.99 -17.30 6.09
N ASP A 165 8.93 -18.20 6.40
CA ASP A 165 10.36 -17.90 6.37
C ASP A 165 10.88 -17.61 4.96
N ASP A 166 10.35 -18.29 3.96
CA ASP A 166 10.67 -18.03 2.56
C ASP A 166 10.11 -16.67 2.11
N VAL A 167 8.84 -16.38 2.44
CA VAL A 167 8.23 -15.09 2.11
C VAL A 167 9.02 -13.94 2.76
N ILE A 168 9.48 -14.11 4.01
CA ILE A 168 10.36 -13.14 4.68
C ILE A 168 11.67 -12.97 3.90
N ARG A 169 12.32 -14.06 3.51
CA ARG A 169 13.60 -14.05 2.80
C ARG A 169 13.50 -13.34 1.45
N TYR A 170 12.55 -13.72 0.62
CA TYR A 170 12.31 -13.08 -0.68
C TYR A 170 11.87 -11.61 -0.56
N SER A 171 11.00 -11.30 0.40
CA SER A 171 10.56 -9.92 0.63
C SER A 171 11.69 -9.01 1.10
N LYS A 172 12.59 -9.48 1.95
CA LYS A 172 13.79 -8.74 2.34
C LYS A 172 14.73 -8.47 1.17
N ALA A 173 14.91 -9.45 0.29
CA ALA A 173 15.68 -9.28 -0.94
C ALA A 173 15.00 -8.25 -1.87
N PHE A 174 13.69 -8.32 -2.02
CA PHE A 174 12.90 -7.35 -2.76
C PHE A 174 13.09 -5.91 -2.21
N PHE A 175 13.02 -5.73 -0.89
CA PHE A 175 13.24 -4.42 -0.26
C PHE A 175 14.63 -3.87 -0.55
N LYS A 176 15.68 -4.70 -0.51
CA LYS A 176 17.03 -4.29 -0.89
C LYS A 176 17.09 -3.81 -2.33
N GLY A 177 16.38 -4.49 -3.25
CA GLY A 177 16.30 -4.09 -4.64
C GLY A 177 15.65 -2.72 -4.84
N THR A 178 14.53 -2.45 -4.18
CA THR A 178 13.83 -1.14 -4.28
C THR A 178 14.63 -0.01 -3.64
N LYS A 179 15.34 -0.26 -2.54
CA LYS A 179 16.21 0.74 -1.88
C LYS A 179 17.34 1.26 -2.76
N THR A 180 17.70 0.57 -3.85
CA THR A 180 18.71 1.07 -4.82
C THR A 180 18.29 2.37 -5.51
N ARG A 181 17.01 2.75 -5.40
CA ARG A 181 16.44 4.01 -5.91
C ARG A 181 15.70 4.80 -4.83
N GLU A 182 15.95 4.52 -3.54
CA GLU A 182 15.28 5.18 -2.41
C GLU A 182 13.73 5.15 -2.51
N MET A 183 13.20 4.14 -3.19
CA MET A 183 11.77 3.98 -3.43
C MET A 183 11.11 3.36 -2.20
N ALA A 184 10.05 3.98 -1.69
CA ALA A 184 9.23 3.42 -0.64
C ALA A 184 8.55 2.12 -1.12
N THR A 185 8.57 1.08 -0.29
CA THR A 185 7.89 -0.20 -0.54
C THR A 185 6.64 -0.33 0.30
N CYS A 186 5.64 -1.02 -0.24
CA CYS A 186 4.36 -1.27 0.41
C CYS A 186 4.08 -2.77 0.46
N MET A 187 4.29 -3.39 1.62
CA MET A 187 3.89 -4.79 1.81
C MET A 187 2.37 -4.91 1.86
N LYS A 188 1.82 -5.95 1.24
CA LYS A 188 0.38 -6.14 1.07
C LYS A 188 0.00 -7.62 0.99
N HIS A 189 -1.26 -7.98 1.37
CA HIS A 189 -2.40 -7.14 1.76
C HIS A 189 -2.74 -7.43 3.24
N PHE A 190 -2.42 -6.52 4.15
CA PHE A 190 -2.69 -6.73 5.58
C PHE A 190 -4.20 -6.91 5.85
N PRO A 191 -4.66 -7.87 6.68
CA PRO A 191 -3.90 -8.76 7.57
C PRO A 191 -3.44 -10.09 6.94
N GLY A 192 -3.55 -10.26 5.64
CA GLY A 192 -3.08 -11.42 4.89
C GLY A 192 -4.19 -12.10 4.09
N ASP A 193 -3.99 -12.18 2.78
CA ASP A 193 -4.80 -12.90 1.81
C ASP A 193 -4.20 -14.31 1.55
N GLY A 194 -4.92 -15.15 0.81
CA GLY A 194 -4.45 -16.46 0.37
C GLY A 194 -5.00 -17.66 1.16
N THR A 195 -5.90 -17.42 2.14
CA THR A 195 -6.57 -18.50 2.90
C THR A 195 -7.91 -18.91 2.32
N GLU A 196 -8.58 -18.03 1.59
CA GLU A 196 -9.92 -18.21 1.04
C GLU A 196 -9.96 -18.20 -0.50
N GLU A 197 -11.13 -18.51 -1.08
CA GLU A 197 -11.35 -18.54 -2.53
C GLU A 197 -11.97 -17.25 -3.07
N ASN A 198 -12.55 -16.43 -2.19
CA ASN A 198 -13.29 -15.24 -2.60
C ASN A 198 -12.35 -14.15 -3.11
N ASP A 199 -12.83 -13.45 -4.13
CA ASP A 199 -12.16 -12.29 -4.68
C ASP A 199 -12.54 -11.03 -3.88
N GLN A 200 -11.58 -10.44 -3.16
CA GLN A 200 -11.79 -9.21 -2.39
C GLN A 200 -12.17 -7.99 -3.24
N HIS A 201 -12.10 -8.09 -4.58
CA HIS A 201 -12.66 -7.07 -5.47
C HIS A 201 -14.19 -7.14 -5.56
N LEU A 202 -14.79 -8.26 -5.22
CA LEU A 202 -16.21 -8.54 -5.36
C LEU A 202 -16.92 -8.59 -4.01
N ILE A 203 -16.29 -9.19 -3.02
CA ILE A 203 -16.83 -9.36 -1.66
C ILE A 203 -15.71 -9.21 -0.63
N MET A 204 -16.07 -8.94 0.62
CA MET A 204 -15.10 -8.85 1.71
C MET A 204 -14.37 -10.17 1.88
N GLY A 205 -13.03 -10.12 1.84
CA GLY A 205 -12.19 -11.25 2.18
C GLY A 205 -12.24 -11.57 3.68
N VAL A 206 -12.04 -12.84 4.05
CA VAL A 206 -12.00 -13.27 5.46
C VAL A 206 -10.82 -14.20 5.68
N ASN A 207 -9.91 -13.81 6.54
CA ASN A 207 -8.86 -14.68 7.06
C ASN A 207 -9.38 -15.31 8.36
N GLU A 208 -9.75 -16.59 8.32
CA GLU A 208 -10.38 -17.30 9.43
C GLU A 208 -9.40 -17.91 10.43
N MET A 209 -8.10 -17.64 10.28
CA MET A 209 -7.10 -18.16 11.22
C MET A 209 -7.37 -17.73 12.65
N SER A 210 -7.08 -18.62 13.61
CA SER A 210 -6.99 -18.25 15.02
C SER A 210 -5.88 -17.22 15.23
N CYS A 211 -5.89 -16.52 16.37
CA CYS A 211 -4.83 -15.57 16.68
C CYS A 211 -3.46 -16.24 16.71
N GLU A 212 -3.37 -17.46 17.23
CA GLU A 212 -2.12 -18.21 17.34
C GLU A 212 -1.57 -18.62 15.95
N GLU A 213 -2.43 -19.17 15.09
CA GLU A 213 -2.05 -19.52 13.71
C GLU A 213 -1.61 -18.29 12.94
N TRP A 214 -2.33 -17.18 13.07
CA TRP A 214 -1.99 -15.92 12.42
C TRP A 214 -0.64 -15.38 12.93
N ASP A 215 -0.39 -15.40 14.24
CA ASP A 215 0.87 -14.94 14.84
C ASP A 215 2.08 -15.74 14.32
N GLN A 216 1.91 -17.05 14.12
CA GLN A 216 2.96 -17.94 13.63
C GLN A 216 3.20 -17.85 12.11
N THR A 217 2.28 -17.24 11.39
CA THR A 217 2.28 -17.16 9.92
C THR A 217 2.39 -15.71 9.44
N TYR A 218 1.26 -15.06 9.17
CA TYR A 218 1.21 -13.66 8.70
C TYR A 218 1.83 -12.69 9.71
N GLY A 219 1.51 -12.86 11.00
CA GLY A 219 2.09 -12.02 12.07
C GLY A 219 3.60 -12.07 12.09
N LYS A 220 4.17 -13.27 11.94
CA LYS A 220 5.63 -13.49 11.81
C LYS A 220 6.21 -12.75 10.59
N VAL A 221 5.54 -12.83 9.43
CA VAL A 221 5.97 -12.15 8.21
C VAL A 221 5.95 -10.63 8.40
N TYR A 222 4.80 -10.09 8.83
CA TYR A 222 4.67 -8.64 9.05
C TYR A 222 5.68 -8.13 10.06
N LYS A 223 5.83 -8.83 11.20
CA LYS A 223 6.80 -8.43 12.25
C LYS A 223 8.23 -8.38 11.72
N ALA A 224 8.65 -9.41 10.99
CA ALA A 224 10.01 -9.48 10.44
C ALA A 224 10.30 -8.35 9.42
N LEU A 225 9.30 -7.94 8.64
CA LEU A 225 9.45 -6.89 7.65
C LEU A 225 9.32 -5.49 8.25
N ILE A 226 8.52 -5.32 9.31
CA ILE A 226 8.48 -4.11 10.12
C ILE A 226 9.86 -3.89 10.78
N ASP A 227 10.46 -4.95 11.31
CA ASP A 227 11.80 -4.90 11.90
C ASP A 227 12.90 -4.61 10.86
N GLU A 228 12.70 -4.97 9.60
CA GLU A 228 13.57 -4.58 8.47
C GLU A 228 13.42 -3.11 8.08
N GLY A 229 12.33 -2.44 8.50
CA GLY A 229 12.10 -1.03 8.25
C GLY A 229 11.30 -0.75 6.98
N VAL A 230 10.30 -1.59 6.66
CA VAL A 230 9.34 -1.27 5.61
C VAL A 230 8.63 0.05 5.92
N MET A 231 8.47 0.89 4.90
CA MET A 231 7.89 2.22 5.09
C MET A 231 6.37 2.24 5.04
N THR A 232 5.75 1.35 4.24
CA THR A 232 4.30 1.40 4.06
C THR A 232 3.67 0.02 4.06
N VAL A 233 2.40 -0.04 4.47
CA VAL A 233 1.56 -1.25 4.51
C VAL A 233 0.25 -0.96 3.81
N MET A 234 -0.19 -1.83 2.92
CA MET A 234 -1.52 -1.76 2.34
C MET A 234 -2.48 -2.65 3.14
N ALA A 235 -3.49 -2.01 3.71
CA ALA A 235 -4.61 -2.69 4.34
C ALA A 235 -5.56 -3.22 3.25
N GLY A 236 -5.79 -4.51 3.23
CA GLY A 236 -6.72 -5.18 2.33
C GLY A 236 -8.17 -5.06 2.81
N HIS A 237 -9.11 -5.32 1.90
CA HIS A 237 -10.53 -5.43 2.25
C HIS A 237 -10.82 -6.82 2.86
N ILE A 238 -10.03 -7.20 3.86
CA ILE A 238 -9.98 -8.53 4.48
C ILE A 238 -10.23 -8.39 5.98
N ALA A 239 -11.21 -9.14 6.49
CA ALA A 239 -11.46 -9.25 7.92
C ALA A 239 -10.54 -10.29 8.56
N LEU A 240 -10.24 -10.10 9.85
CA LEU A 240 -9.56 -11.08 10.70
C LEU A 240 -10.37 -11.27 11.98
N PRO A 241 -11.44 -12.10 11.93
CA PRO A 241 -12.46 -12.16 13.00
C PRO A 241 -11.89 -12.54 14.37
N ALA A 242 -10.92 -13.46 14.42
CA ALA A 242 -10.33 -13.90 15.69
C ALA A 242 -9.64 -12.74 16.41
N TYR A 243 -8.88 -11.90 15.70
CA TYR A 243 -8.24 -10.73 16.27
C TYR A 243 -9.23 -9.62 16.59
N SER A 244 -10.25 -9.39 15.73
CA SER A 244 -11.29 -8.41 16.03
C SER A 244 -12.01 -8.76 17.34
N ARG A 245 -12.36 -10.03 17.57
CA ARG A 245 -12.97 -10.48 18.84
C ARG A 245 -12.02 -10.39 20.04
N LYS A 246 -10.73 -10.69 19.85
CA LYS A 246 -9.71 -10.59 20.90
C LYS A 246 -9.50 -9.15 21.35
N LEU A 247 -9.42 -8.21 20.41
CA LEU A 247 -9.10 -6.80 20.68
C LEU A 247 -10.33 -5.96 21.02
N ARG A 248 -11.53 -6.41 20.61
CA ARG A 248 -12.83 -5.80 20.93
C ARG A 248 -13.78 -6.83 21.55
N PRO A 249 -13.57 -7.20 22.83
CA PRO A 249 -14.44 -8.17 23.51
C PRO A 249 -15.91 -7.76 23.43
N GLY A 250 -16.78 -8.68 23.00
CA GLY A 250 -18.22 -8.44 22.82
C GLY A 250 -18.64 -7.87 21.47
N ILE A 251 -17.71 -7.68 20.53
CA ILE A 251 -18.06 -7.32 19.15
C ILE A 251 -18.97 -8.41 18.55
N LYS A 252 -20.04 -7.99 17.89
CA LYS A 252 -20.92 -8.90 17.16
C LYS A 252 -20.34 -9.21 15.79
N ASP A 253 -20.64 -10.39 15.24
CA ASP A 253 -20.12 -10.82 13.94
C ASP A 253 -20.49 -9.85 12.81
N VAL A 254 -21.70 -9.27 12.87
CA VAL A 254 -22.17 -8.26 11.90
C VAL A 254 -21.40 -6.93 11.96
N ASP A 255 -20.64 -6.69 13.03
CA ASP A 255 -19.86 -5.48 13.25
C ASP A 255 -18.36 -5.69 12.93
N ILE A 256 -17.95 -6.94 12.62
CA ILE A 256 -16.58 -7.23 12.17
C ILE A 256 -16.38 -6.60 10.79
N ARG A 257 -15.30 -5.81 10.67
CA ARG A 257 -14.98 -5.02 9.49
C ARG A 257 -13.68 -5.51 8.86
N PRO A 258 -13.47 -5.27 7.55
CA PRO A 258 -12.16 -5.49 6.93
C PRO A 258 -11.11 -4.54 7.53
N ALA A 259 -9.84 -4.90 7.41
CA ALA A 259 -8.73 -4.11 7.96
C ALA A 259 -8.77 -2.63 7.56
N THR A 260 -9.25 -2.33 6.36
CA THR A 260 -9.46 -0.95 5.88
C THR A 260 -10.40 -0.12 6.75
N LEU A 261 -11.28 -0.75 7.54
CA LEU A 261 -12.30 -0.11 8.36
C LEU A 261 -12.25 -0.56 9.84
N ALA A 262 -11.27 -1.37 10.23
CA ALA A 262 -11.14 -1.97 11.56
C ALA A 262 -10.04 -1.29 12.38
N PRO A 263 -10.39 -0.35 13.29
CA PRO A 263 -9.39 0.31 14.15
C PRO A 263 -8.56 -0.67 14.95
N GLU A 264 -9.17 -1.74 15.45
CA GLU A 264 -8.51 -2.79 16.22
C GLU A 264 -7.42 -3.50 15.41
N LEU A 265 -7.60 -3.66 14.10
CA LEU A 265 -6.58 -4.29 13.25
C LEU A 265 -5.46 -3.31 12.87
N ILE A 266 -5.79 -2.05 12.58
CA ILE A 266 -4.77 -1.07 12.18
C ILE A 266 -4.09 -0.44 13.40
N THR A 267 -4.85 0.01 14.39
CA THR A 267 -4.28 0.74 15.53
C THR A 267 -3.72 -0.20 16.58
N ASP A 268 -4.50 -1.22 16.98
CA ASP A 268 -4.11 -2.04 18.12
C ASP A 268 -3.18 -3.18 17.69
N LEU A 269 -3.48 -3.88 16.58
CA LEU A 269 -2.64 -4.97 16.09
C LEU A 269 -1.42 -4.45 15.32
N LEU A 270 -1.61 -3.80 14.17
CA LEU A 270 -0.51 -3.42 13.27
C LEU A 270 0.42 -2.37 13.91
N LYS A 271 -0.14 -1.25 14.38
CA LYS A 271 0.68 -0.18 14.98
C LYS A 271 1.06 -0.47 16.42
N GLY A 272 0.14 -1.04 17.22
CA GLY A 272 0.35 -1.31 18.65
C GLY A 272 1.20 -2.55 18.90
N GLN A 273 0.70 -3.74 18.56
CA GLN A 273 1.36 -5.01 18.90
C GLN A 273 2.56 -5.30 17.99
N LEU A 274 2.43 -5.11 16.68
CA LEU A 274 3.54 -5.33 15.74
C LEU A 274 4.54 -4.17 15.69
N GLY A 275 4.18 -2.98 16.22
CA GLY A 275 5.05 -1.83 16.33
C GLY A 275 5.28 -1.09 15.00
N PHE A 276 4.34 -1.14 14.06
CA PHE A 276 4.47 -0.45 12.78
C PHE A 276 4.32 1.06 12.96
N ASN A 277 5.38 1.79 12.64
CA ASN A 277 5.44 3.26 12.74
C ASN A 277 5.34 3.96 11.38
N GLY A 278 5.08 3.21 10.30
CA GLY A 278 5.02 3.73 8.93
C GLY A 278 3.63 4.18 8.48
N LEU A 279 3.51 4.41 7.18
CA LEU A 279 2.28 4.84 6.52
C LEU A 279 1.40 3.63 6.20
N VAL A 280 0.10 3.74 6.51
CA VAL A 280 -0.90 2.75 6.08
C VAL A 280 -1.70 3.33 4.93
N VAL A 281 -1.81 2.58 3.83
CA VAL A 281 -2.68 2.88 2.69
C VAL A 281 -3.75 1.81 2.59
N THR A 282 -4.97 2.15 2.19
CA THR A 282 -5.99 1.15 1.90
C THR A 282 -5.76 0.53 0.52
N ASP A 283 -6.26 -0.66 0.30
CA ASP A 283 -6.50 -1.14 -1.05
C ASP A 283 -7.56 -0.27 -1.75
N ALA A 284 -7.70 -0.43 -3.05
CA ALA A 284 -8.47 0.47 -3.88
C ALA A 284 -9.96 0.52 -3.47
N SER A 285 -10.45 1.70 -3.10
CA SER A 285 -11.82 1.88 -2.58
C SER A 285 -12.92 1.53 -3.60
N HIS A 286 -12.60 1.50 -4.90
CA HIS A 286 -13.56 1.08 -5.94
C HIS A 286 -13.76 -0.44 -6.01
N MET A 287 -12.89 -1.23 -5.39
CA MET A 287 -13.05 -2.68 -5.30
C MET A 287 -14.28 -3.04 -4.48
N PHE A 288 -14.60 -2.25 -3.50
CA PHE A 288 -15.68 -2.53 -2.55
C PHE A 288 -16.92 -1.68 -2.86
N ARG A 289 -17.84 -2.16 -3.71
CA ARG A 289 -19.10 -1.46 -4.02
C ARG A 289 -19.96 -1.12 -2.79
N GLU A 290 -19.74 -1.78 -1.65
CA GLU A 290 -20.45 -1.52 -0.40
C GLU A 290 -19.78 -0.46 0.48
N ALA A 291 -18.56 -0.01 0.19
CA ALA A 291 -17.91 1.06 0.96
C ALA A 291 -18.74 2.36 0.98
N SER A 292 -19.58 2.58 -0.04
CA SER A 292 -20.55 3.68 -0.07
C SER A 292 -21.66 3.59 0.99
N ARG A 293 -21.88 2.42 1.61
CA ARG A 293 -22.83 2.24 2.70
C ARG A 293 -22.23 2.46 4.09
N PHE A 294 -20.92 2.47 4.19
CA PHE A 294 -20.24 2.69 5.46
C PHE A 294 -19.79 4.15 5.58
N ARG A 295 -20.64 4.99 6.18
CA ARG A 295 -20.24 6.29 6.72
C ARG A 295 -19.35 6.07 7.94
N ALA A 296 -18.10 5.63 7.71
CA ALA A 296 -17.13 5.54 8.80
C ALA A 296 -16.49 6.92 9.01
N PRO A 297 -16.39 7.43 10.23
CA PRO A 297 -15.63 8.63 10.50
C PRO A 297 -14.15 8.37 10.15
N LEU A 298 -13.53 9.32 9.46
CA LEU A 298 -12.09 9.38 9.13
C LEU A 298 -11.26 9.54 10.42
N GLN A 299 -11.28 8.56 11.31
CA GLN A 299 -10.51 8.60 12.57
C GLN A 299 -9.12 7.94 12.47
N GLN A 300 -8.75 7.44 11.31
CA GLN A 300 -7.46 6.80 11.10
C GLN A 300 -6.69 7.53 10.01
N ALA A 301 -5.40 7.77 10.24
CA ALA A 301 -4.50 8.25 9.21
C ALA A 301 -4.25 7.11 8.19
N VAL A 302 -5.24 6.86 7.36
CA VAL A 302 -5.21 5.92 6.26
C VAL A 302 -5.31 6.74 4.99
N ILE A 303 -4.29 6.67 4.17
CA ILE A 303 -4.36 7.25 2.83
C ILE A 303 -5.24 6.31 2.01
N CYS A 304 -6.45 6.76 1.67
CA CYS A 304 -7.36 6.02 0.81
C CYS A 304 -6.95 6.19 -0.66
N SER A 305 -6.83 5.09 -1.41
CA SER A 305 -6.78 5.18 -2.86
C SER A 305 -8.20 5.45 -3.37
N CYS A 306 -8.49 6.67 -3.79
CA CYS A 306 -9.75 6.98 -4.45
C CYS A 306 -9.68 6.65 -5.93
N SER A 307 -10.67 5.90 -6.41
CA SER A 307 -10.86 5.62 -7.83
C SER A 307 -11.26 6.89 -8.59
N SER A 308 -10.92 6.90 -9.86
CA SER A 308 -11.23 7.88 -10.90
C SER A 308 -12.36 8.86 -10.54
N MET A 309 -12.01 10.06 -10.13
CA MET A 309 -12.98 11.14 -9.98
C MET A 309 -12.95 12.02 -11.20
N THR A 310 -13.98 11.90 -12.00
CA THR A 310 -14.42 13.01 -12.85
C THR A 310 -14.99 14.07 -11.89
N GLY A 311 -14.37 15.24 -11.86
CA GLY A 311 -14.40 16.31 -10.88
C GLY A 311 -15.72 16.89 -10.39
N LYS A 312 -16.72 16.12 -9.97
CA LYS A 312 -18.00 16.72 -9.51
C LYS A 312 -18.68 16.08 -8.29
N ARG A 313 -18.09 15.13 -7.56
CA ARG A 313 -18.85 14.41 -6.52
C ARG A 313 -18.27 14.29 -5.09
N ILE A 314 -17.16 14.94 -4.74
CA ILE A 314 -16.60 14.79 -3.37
C ILE A 314 -17.15 15.79 -2.35
N LEU A 315 -17.61 16.94 -2.76
CA LEU A 315 -18.03 18.02 -1.83
C LEU A 315 -19.54 18.03 -1.50
N ALA A 316 -20.29 17.00 -1.83
CA ALA A 316 -21.75 16.97 -1.68
C ALA A 316 -22.28 15.84 -0.78
N THR A 317 -21.50 15.34 0.19
CA THR A 317 -22.07 14.50 1.28
C THR A 317 -21.30 14.67 2.58
#